data_03e261c333e4baa8adafd38a02559ad0
#
_entry.id   03e261c333e4baa8adafd38a02559ad0
#
_cell.length_a   1.000
_cell.length_b   1.000
_cell.length_c   1.000
_cell.angle_alpha   90.00
_cell.angle_beta   90.00
_cell.angle_gamma   90.00
#
_symmetry.space_group_name_H-M   'P 1'
#
loop_
_entity.id
_entity.type
_entity.pdbx_description
1 polymer ?
#
loop_
_entity_poly.entity_id
_entity_poly.type
_entity_poly.pdbx_seq_one_letter_code
_entity_poly.pdbx_strand_id
1 'polypeptide(L)'
;MKKRVAIIGGGASGVMLACLLKDEFDISIFEAQNRILKKVLASGNGMCNLTNTRLSDINNLKGIYNHDLSMVLNRFDLNKCIDTFKDLGLIIRPDSAGRYYPYSKRSNNVYDAFDYELKRKGVKIYTDCRIDKIEYKDSFILNNKYEADYLVMACGSIAQVNFDYNSYDILKKMNYHIKDIKPSLVGFTTIENVKSLSGLRIKANVSLYENNKLKEDNFGEVQFKDDGISGIVVMEESRLYNDKSDSYVLLDFAYDYSLEELKELIKKYYDKFKDLNKTLNAFLPKMLAQYIIKMGKNLDDIAYIIKNCRFNIKGTYDFKNCQVCRGGLDLAEIDLNTFASLKNKNIYFMGELLDVDGTCGGFNLHFAWASAYIVSESLNKLI
;
A
#
# COMPACT_ATOMS: atom_id res chain seq x y z
N MET A 1 26.63 -30.20 -4.64
CA MET A 1 25.33 -29.85 -5.26
C MET A 1 24.96 -28.44 -4.82
N LYS A 2 24.32 -27.62 -5.68
CA LYS A 2 23.81 -26.31 -5.29
C LYS A 2 22.71 -26.46 -4.23
N LYS A 3 22.64 -25.56 -3.26
CA LYS A 3 21.53 -25.49 -2.31
C LYS A 3 20.26 -24.98 -3.01
N ARG A 4 19.15 -25.66 -2.80
CA ARG A 4 17.85 -25.36 -3.44
C ARG A 4 17.08 -24.37 -2.60
N VAL A 5 16.64 -23.27 -3.23
CA VAL A 5 15.80 -22.25 -2.61
C VAL A 5 14.45 -22.23 -3.31
N ALA A 6 13.39 -22.52 -2.57
CA ALA A 6 12.01 -22.37 -3.04
C ALA A 6 11.43 -21.05 -2.54
N ILE A 7 11.02 -20.18 -3.48
CA ILE A 7 10.39 -18.90 -3.22
C ILE A 7 8.89 -19.01 -3.57
N ILE A 8 8.02 -18.92 -2.57
CA ILE A 8 6.56 -18.97 -2.76
C ILE A 8 6.04 -17.55 -2.95
N GLY A 9 5.69 -17.23 -4.19
CA GLY A 9 5.24 -15.92 -4.63
C GLY A 9 6.23 -15.21 -5.56
N GLY A 10 5.79 -14.96 -6.79
CA GLY A 10 6.52 -14.21 -7.84
C GLY A 10 6.20 -12.72 -7.84
N GLY A 11 5.92 -12.14 -6.66
CA GLY A 11 5.69 -10.71 -6.47
C GLY A 11 6.99 -9.91 -6.34
N ALA A 12 6.86 -8.67 -5.86
CA ALA A 12 7.98 -7.74 -5.68
C ALA A 12 9.14 -8.38 -4.91
N SER A 13 8.89 -8.78 -3.67
CA SER A 13 9.94 -9.31 -2.78
C SER A 13 10.54 -10.62 -3.29
N GLY A 14 9.69 -11.55 -3.80
CA GLY A 14 10.16 -12.85 -4.28
C GLY A 14 11.07 -12.75 -5.50
N VAL A 15 10.73 -11.90 -6.46
CA VAL A 15 11.54 -11.67 -7.66
C VAL A 15 12.82 -10.93 -7.33
N MET A 16 12.77 -9.88 -6.48
CA MET A 16 13.96 -9.17 -6.02
C MET A 16 14.93 -10.13 -5.34
N LEU A 17 14.44 -10.99 -4.42
CA LEU A 17 15.29 -11.98 -3.77
C LEU A 17 15.99 -12.89 -4.77
N ALA A 18 15.26 -13.45 -5.74
CA ALA A 18 15.83 -14.33 -6.73
C ALA A 18 16.97 -13.68 -7.54
N CYS A 19 16.83 -12.37 -7.82
CA CYS A 19 17.88 -11.61 -8.48
C CYS A 19 19.10 -11.35 -7.59
N LEU A 20 18.93 -11.20 -6.27
CA LEU A 20 20.01 -10.87 -5.33
C LEU A 20 20.77 -12.11 -4.78
N LEU A 21 20.20 -13.30 -4.87
CA LEU A 21 20.87 -14.53 -4.43
C LEU A 21 22.08 -14.82 -5.33
N LYS A 22 23.13 -15.43 -4.75
CA LYS A 22 24.31 -15.85 -5.52
C LYS A 22 23.99 -16.96 -6.52
N ASP A 23 24.79 -17.10 -7.57
CA ASP A 23 24.59 -18.07 -8.67
C ASP A 23 24.81 -19.53 -8.23
N GLU A 24 25.36 -19.75 -7.02
CA GLU A 24 25.55 -21.05 -6.38
C GLU A 24 24.26 -21.68 -5.84
N PHE A 25 23.16 -20.93 -5.79
CA PHE A 25 21.85 -21.48 -5.47
C PHE A 25 21.12 -22.04 -6.69
N ASP A 26 20.31 -23.08 -6.50
CA ASP A 26 19.29 -23.54 -7.45
C ASP A 26 17.94 -22.93 -7.03
N ILE A 27 17.51 -21.90 -7.75
CA ILE A 27 16.38 -21.06 -7.35
C ILE A 27 15.12 -21.45 -8.12
N SER A 28 14.02 -21.66 -7.40
CA SER A 28 12.69 -21.90 -7.98
C SER A 28 11.67 -20.92 -7.40
N ILE A 29 10.95 -20.20 -8.27
CA ILE A 29 9.81 -19.35 -7.90
C ILE A 29 8.51 -20.08 -8.23
N PHE A 30 7.60 -20.15 -7.26
CA PHE A 30 6.26 -20.72 -7.41
C PHE A 30 5.23 -19.60 -7.29
N GLU A 31 4.57 -19.29 -8.40
CA GLU A 31 3.55 -18.24 -8.51
C GLU A 31 2.17 -18.85 -8.77
N ALA A 32 1.21 -18.49 -7.93
CA ALA A 32 -0.16 -19.00 -8.03
C ALA A 32 -0.91 -18.48 -9.26
N GLN A 33 -0.50 -17.32 -9.76
CA GLN A 33 -1.10 -16.69 -10.94
C GLN A 33 -0.33 -17.07 -12.21
N ASN A 34 -0.93 -16.73 -13.36
CA ASN A 34 -0.36 -17.02 -14.69
C ASN A 34 0.84 -16.13 -15.06
N ARG A 35 1.26 -15.20 -14.19
CA ARG A 35 2.36 -14.27 -14.44
C ARG A 35 2.93 -13.73 -13.13
N ILE A 36 4.26 -13.61 -13.06
CA ILE A 36 4.96 -12.88 -11.98
C ILE A 36 4.75 -11.37 -12.07
N LEU A 37 5.00 -10.65 -10.97
CA LEU A 37 5.02 -9.17 -10.87
C LEU A 37 3.70 -8.47 -11.22
N LYS A 38 2.54 -9.15 -11.20
CA LYS A 38 1.24 -8.54 -11.58
C LYS A 38 0.92 -7.28 -10.80
N LYS A 39 1.05 -7.30 -9.46
CA LYS A 39 0.78 -6.13 -8.61
C LYS A 39 1.79 -5.00 -8.87
N VAL A 40 3.06 -5.32 -9.14
CA VAL A 40 4.10 -4.35 -9.49
C VAL A 40 3.74 -3.63 -10.80
N LEU A 41 3.31 -4.36 -11.81
CA LEU A 41 2.89 -3.81 -13.10
C LEU A 41 1.68 -2.88 -12.99
N ALA A 42 0.74 -3.15 -12.07
CA ALA A 42 -0.44 -2.33 -11.83
C ALA A 42 -0.16 -1.13 -10.91
N SER A 43 0.94 -1.16 -10.14
CA SER A 43 1.24 -0.14 -9.14
C SER A 43 1.52 1.23 -9.76
N GLY A 44 1.22 2.31 -9.03
CA GLY A 44 1.45 3.69 -9.47
C GLY A 44 0.76 4.01 -10.81
N ASN A 45 -0.44 3.50 -11.07
CA ASN A 45 -1.18 3.64 -12.33
C ASN A 45 -0.35 3.15 -13.55
N GLY A 46 0.36 2.03 -13.41
CA GLY A 46 1.19 1.45 -14.45
C GLY A 46 2.58 2.10 -14.60
N MET A 47 2.96 3.00 -13.69
CA MET A 47 4.28 3.64 -13.67
C MET A 47 5.27 2.97 -12.71
N CYS A 48 4.80 2.21 -11.72
CA CYS A 48 5.56 1.56 -10.66
C CYS A 48 6.32 2.56 -9.75
N ASN A 49 5.73 2.98 -8.65
CA ASN A 49 6.39 3.84 -7.65
C ASN A 49 7.28 2.98 -6.74
N LEU A 50 8.59 2.96 -7.01
CA LEU A 50 9.56 2.03 -6.44
C LEU A 50 10.00 2.37 -5.02
N THR A 51 10.15 3.66 -4.71
CA THR A 51 10.64 4.18 -3.44
C THR A 51 10.35 5.68 -3.31
N ASN A 52 10.85 6.34 -2.26
CA ASN A 52 10.58 7.74 -1.95
C ASN A 52 11.80 8.47 -1.40
N THR A 53 11.96 9.77 -1.71
CA THR A 53 13.04 10.62 -1.18
C THR A 53 13.02 10.72 0.34
N ARG A 54 11.86 10.60 1.00
CA ARG A 54 11.75 10.62 2.47
C ARG A 54 12.57 9.52 3.16
N LEU A 55 12.90 8.46 2.44
CA LEU A 55 13.74 7.36 2.92
C LEU A 55 15.26 7.71 2.93
N SER A 56 15.64 8.91 2.51
CA SER A 56 17.01 9.42 2.67
C SER A 56 17.33 9.84 4.11
N ASP A 57 16.31 10.09 4.93
CA ASP A 57 16.48 10.43 6.36
C ASP A 57 15.62 9.49 7.21
N ILE A 58 16.25 8.43 7.67
CA ILE A 58 15.62 7.36 8.45
C ILE A 58 15.09 7.87 9.80
N ASN A 59 15.62 8.97 10.32
CA ASN A 59 15.15 9.56 11.58
C ASN A 59 13.77 10.23 11.43
N ASN A 60 13.36 10.56 10.21
CA ASN A 60 12.09 11.23 9.89
C ASN A 60 11.00 10.28 9.35
N LEU A 61 11.07 8.99 9.70
CA LEU A 61 10.11 7.97 9.21
C LEU A 61 8.91 7.73 10.15
N LYS A 62 8.80 8.52 11.21
CA LYS A 62 7.67 8.39 12.15
C LYS A 62 6.33 8.53 11.41
N GLY A 63 5.43 7.56 11.62
CA GLY A 63 4.11 7.52 11.01
C GLY A 63 4.06 7.00 9.55
N ILE A 64 5.23 6.77 8.90
CA ILE A 64 5.24 6.17 7.56
C ILE A 64 4.81 4.71 7.62
N TYR A 65 5.37 3.94 8.55
CA TYR A 65 5.03 2.54 8.76
C TYR A 65 4.30 2.34 10.09
N ASN A 66 3.57 1.25 10.20
CA ASN A 66 2.88 0.82 11.43
C ASN A 66 3.84 0.29 12.52
N HIS A 67 5.09 0.01 12.16
CA HIS A 67 6.17 -0.42 13.05
C HIS A 67 7.42 0.43 12.89
N ASP A 68 8.31 0.41 13.89
CA ASP A 68 9.66 0.94 13.74
C ASP A 68 10.50 -0.02 12.90
N LEU A 69 10.82 0.38 11.70
CA LEU A 69 11.63 -0.35 10.75
C LEU A 69 13.04 0.24 10.57
N SER A 70 13.50 1.10 11.46
CA SER A 70 14.78 1.78 11.35
C SER A 70 15.96 0.82 11.13
N MET A 71 15.96 -0.33 11.82
CA MET A 71 16.98 -1.38 11.66
C MET A 71 16.98 -1.99 10.25
N VAL A 72 15.81 -2.19 9.65
CA VAL A 72 15.66 -2.72 8.30
C VAL A 72 16.09 -1.69 7.27
N LEU A 73 15.61 -0.45 7.42
CA LEU A 73 15.82 0.64 6.47
C LEU A 73 17.24 1.20 6.51
N ASN A 74 17.97 1.10 7.65
CA ASN A 74 19.40 1.41 7.74
C ASN A 74 20.26 0.46 6.87
N ARG A 75 19.79 -0.77 6.66
CA ARG A 75 20.50 -1.76 5.81
C ARG A 75 20.15 -1.64 4.34
N PHE A 76 18.94 -1.14 4.05
CA PHE A 76 18.47 -0.90 2.69
C PHE A 76 17.77 0.45 2.61
N ASP A 77 18.57 1.51 2.60
CA ASP A 77 18.12 2.90 2.48
C ASP A 77 17.77 3.27 1.03
N LEU A 78 17.44 4.55 0.81
CA LEU A 78 17.15 5.07 -0.52
C LEU A 78 18.31 4.86 -1.50
N ASN A 79 19.57 5.13 -1.07
CA ASN A 79 20.74 5.02 -1.95
C ASN A 79 20.97 3.57 -2.35
N LYS A 80 20.89 2.66 -1.38
CA LYS A 80 21.02 1.22 -1.64
C LYS A 80 19.92 0.72 -2.59
N CYS A 81 18.69 1.23 -2.46
CA CYS A 81 17.61 0.93 -3.38
C CYS A 81 17.92 1.39 -4.81
N ILE A 82 18.40 2.65 -4.96
CA ILE A 82 18.78 3.22 -6.27
C ILE A 82 19.88 2.40 -6.91
N ASP A 83 20.96 2.08 -6.16
CA ASP A 83 22.09 1.30 -6.65
C ASP A 83 21.65 -0.12 -7.05
N THR A 84 20.80 -0.77 -6.26
CA THR A 84 20.27 -2.10 -6.59
C THR A 84 19.51 -2.09 -7.92
N PHE A 85 18.64 -1.12 -8.17
CA PHE A 85 17.96 -1.02 -9.45
C PHE A 85 18.90 -0.68 -10.61
N LYS A 86 19.92 0.14 -10.35
CA LYS A 86 20.95 0.45 -11.33
C LYS A 86 21.75 -0.81 -11.72
N ASP A 87 22.11 -1.64 -10.75
CA ASP A 87 22.80 -2.93 -10.98
C ASP A 87 21.93 -3.90 -11.79
N LEU A 88 20.60 -3.84 -11.62
CA LEU A 88 19.62 -4.56 -12.46
C LEU A 88 19.41 -3.93 -13.84
N GLY A 89 20.15 -2.86 -14.19
CA GLY A 89 20.05 -2.17 -15.47
C GLY A 89 18.87 -1.19 -15.58
N LEU A 90 18.25 -0.81 -14.46
CA LEU A 90 17.10 0.09 -14.44
C LEU A 90 17.47 1.46 -13.85
N ILE A 91 17.35 2.52 -14.66
CA ILE A 91 17.51 3.90 -14.18
C ILE A 91 16.19 4.38 -13.60
N ILE A 92 16.23 4.85 -12.33
CA ILE A 92 15.08 5.40 -11.62
C ILE A 92 15.32 6.87 -11.24
N ARG A 93 14.25 7.67 -11.17
CA ARG A 93 14.32 9.08 -10.78
C ARG A 93 13.10 9.53 -9.98
N PRO A 94 13.25 10.56 -9.10
CA PRO A 94 12.11 11.11 -8.37
C PRO A 94 11.25 12.03 -9.25
N ASP A 95 9.98 12.15 -8.89
CA ASP A 95 9.10 13.23 -9.32
C ASP A 95 9.17 14.41 -8.33
N SER A 96 8.38 15.47 -8.59
CA SER A 96 8.30 16.65 -7.73
C SER A 96 7.76 16.37 -6.30
N ALA A 97 7.11 15.23 -6.09
CA ALA A 97 6.61 14.79 -4.80
C ALA A 97 7.54 13.75 -4.13
N GLY A 98 8.76 13.56 -4.66
CA GLY A 98 9.77 12.67 -4.12
C GLY A 98 9.53 11.19 -4.38
N ARG A 99 8.56 10.81 -5.21
CA ARG A 99 8.25 9.43 -5.57
C ARG A 99 9.15 8.97 -6.70
N TYR A 100 9.85 7.85 -6.53
CA TYR A 100 10.76 7.31 -7.53
C TYR A 100 10.06 6.38 -8.51
N TYR A 101 10.26 6.61 -9.77
CA TYR A 101 9.75 5.81 -10.89
C TYR A 101 10.88 5.40 -11.83
N PRO A 102 10.71 4.33 -12.66
CA PRO A 102 11.56 4.12 -13.82
C PRO A 102 11.66 5.41 -14.63
N TYR A 103 12.82 5.70 -15.20
CA TYR A 103 13.03 6.90 -16.02
C TYR A 103 11.96 7.06 -17.12
N SER A 104 11.54 5.95 -17.71
CA SER A 104 10.48 5.87 -18.73
C SER A 104 9.07 6.09 -18.20
N LYS A 105 8.85 6.05 -16.86
CA LYS A 105 7.54 6.02 -16.22
C LYS A 105 6.65 4.86 -16.71
N ARG A 106 7.25 3.71 -17.01
CA ARG A 106 6.57 2.49 -17.46
C ARG A 106 6.95 1.31 -16.59
N SER A 107 5.99 0.68 -15.92
CA SER A 107 6.20 -0.50 -15.08
C SER A 107 6.75 -1.71 -15.86
N ASN A 108 6.50 -1.79 -17.18
CA ASN A 108 7.07 -2.84 -18.01
C ASN A 108 8.60 -2.83 -18.00
N ASN A 109 9.26 -1.65 -17.92
CA ASN A 109 10.73 -1.61 -17.84
C ASN A 109 11.25 -2.21 -16.53
N VAL A 110 10.47 -2.13 -15.45
CA VAL A 110 10.80 -2.84 -14.20
C VAL A 110 10.70 -4.35 -14.40
N TYR A 111 9.62 -4.79 -15.07
CA TYR A 111 9.46 -6.20 -15.42
C TYR A 111 10.62 -6.71 -16.28
N ASP A 112 10.98 -5.98 -17.35
CA ASP A 112 12.02 -6.38 -18.29
C ASP A 112 13.39 -6.51 -17.62
N ALA A 113 13.74 -5.58 -16.71
CA ALA A 113 14.98 -5.63 -15.94
C ALA A 113 15.05 -6.89 -15.06
N PHE A 114 13.98 -7.20 -14.34
CA PHE A 114 13.89 -8.42 -13.55
C PHE A 114 13.90 -9.69 -14.40
N ASP A 115 13.13 -9.74 -15.48
CA ASP A 115 13.04 -10.91 -16.36
C ASP A 115 14.41 -11.24 -16.99
N TYR A 116 15.16 -10.21 -17.40
CA TYR A 116 16.53 -10.38 -17.90
C TYR A 116 17.42 -11.05 -16.85
N GLU A 117 17.42 -10.55 -15.61
CA GLU A 117 18.29 -11.06 -14.56
C GLU A 117 17.88 -12.48 -14.12
N LEU A 118 16.58 -12.76 -14.00
CA LEU A 118 16.07 -14.10 -13.70
C LEU A 118 16.51 -15.13 -14.75
N LYS A 119 16.44 -14.75 -16.03
CA LYS A 119 16.90 -15.60 -17.15
C LYS A 119 18.41 -15.80 -17.13
N ARG A 120 19.19 -14.74 -16.89
CA ARG A 120 20.66 -14.81 -16.77
C ARG A 120 21.09 -15.80 -15.69
N LYS A 121 20.39 -15.80 -14.55
CA LYS A 121 20.65 -16.70 -13.41
C LYS A 121 20.07 -18.11 -13.58
N GLY A 122 19.28 -18.36 -14.62
CA GLY A 122 18.61 -19.65 -14.83
C GLY A 122 17.57 -19.99 -13.74
N VAL A 123 16.91 -18.97 -13.20
CA VAL A 123 15.85 -19.16 -12.19
C VAL A 123 14.68 -19.92 -12.82
N LYS A 124 14.21 -20.97 -12.16
CA LYS A 124 13.04 -21.74 -12.57
C LYS A 124 11.77 -21.04 -12.09
N ILE A 125 10.87 -20.72 -13.00
CA ILE A 125 9.62 -20.03 -12.68
C ILE A 125 8.45 -20.96 -13.03
N TYR A 126 7.64 -21.27 -12.01
CA TYR A 126 6.43 -22.07 -12.15
C TYR A 126 5.23 -21.16 -11.93
N THR A 127 4.55 -20.76 -13.00
CA THR A 127 3.28 -20.03 -12.96
C THR A 127 2.10 -20.99 -12.91
N ASP A 128 0.91 -20.49 -12.54
CA ASP A 128 -0.29 -21.31 -12.27
C ASP A 128 0.03 -22.47 -11.31
N CYS A 129 0.97 -22.25 -10.41
CA CYS A 129 1.53 -23.24 -9.48
C CYS A 129 1.38 -22.79 -8.02
N ARG A 130 0.16 -22.99 -7.50
CA ARG A 130 -0.12 -22.70 -6.10
C ARG A 130 0.49 -23.79 -5.20
N ILE A 131 1.15 -23.37 -4.12
CA ILE A 131 1.66 -24.28 -3.08
C ILE A 131 0.64 -24.33 -1.94
N ASP A 132 0.00 -25.47 -1.78
CA ASP A 132 -1.05 -25.74 -0.79
C ASP A 132 -0.58 -26.65 0.36
N LYS A 133 0.52 -27.37 0.13
CA LYS A 133 1.09 -28.32 1.09
C LYS A 133 2.59 -28.11 1.21
N ILE A 134 3.06 -27.95 2.44
CA ILE A 134 4.48 -27.87 2.80
C ILE A 134 4.72 -28.87 3.92
N GLU A 135 5.65 -29.81 3.71
CA GLU A 135 6.15 -30.74 4.72
C GLU A 135 7.64 -30.49 4.91
N TYR A 136 8.13 -30.67 6.13
CA TYR A 136 9.55 -30.59 6.46
C TYR A 136 9.99 -31.90 7.12
N LYS A 137 11.04 -32.49 6.55
CA LYS A 137 11.79 -33.58 7.11
C LYS A 137 13.26 -33.16 7.19
N ASP A 138 14.11 -33.71 6.32
CA ASP A 138 15.50 -33.24 6.13
C ASP A 138 15.55 -32.02 5.14
N SER A 139 14.53 -31.88 4.32
CA SER A 139 14.29 -30.81 3.36
C SER A 139 12.80 -30.48 3.31
N PHE A 140 12.44 -29.37 2.64
CA PHE A 140 11.05 -29.02 2.38
C PHE A 140 10.54 -29.79 1.18
N ILE A 141 9.35 -30.38 1.32
CA ILE A 141 8.60 -31.02 0.24
C ILE A 141 7.34 -30.19 -0.03
N LEU A 142 7.26 -29.61 -1.23
CA LEU A 142 6.17 -28.74 -1.65
C LEU A 142 5.23 -29.51 -2.59
N ASN A 143 3.93 -29.53 -2.27
CA ASN A 143 2.90 -30.26 -3.03
C ASN A 143 3.25 -31.71 -3.36
N ASN A 144 4.01 -32.42 -2.50
CA ASN A 144 4.54 -33.78 -2.69
C ASN A 144 5.41 -33.94 -3.97
N LYS A 145 5.95 -32.86 -4.53
CA LYS A 145 6.60 -32.88 -5.86
C LYS A 145 7.94 -32.15 -5.88
N TYR A 146 8.01 -30.97 -5.27
CA TYR A 146 9.19 -30.12 -5.35
C TYR A 146 9.94 -30.19 -4.02
N GLU A 147 11.26 -30.18 -4.09
CA GLU A 147 12.11 -30.27 -2.93
C GLU A 147 13.02 -29.05 -2.81
N ALA A 148 13.23 -28.54 -1.59
CA ALA A 148 14.09 -27.40 -1.31
C ALA A 148 14.80 -27.51 0.03
N ASP A 149 16.00 -26.94 0.14
CA ASP A 149 16.77 -26.84 1.37
C ASP A 149 16.35 -25.61 2.19
N TYR A 150 15.95 -24.54 1.51
CA TYR A 150 15.44 -23.29 2.10
C TYR A 150 14.09 -22.93 1.50
N LEU A 151 13.19 -22.46 2.36
CA LEU A 151 11.85 -22.02 2.00
C LEU A 151 11.70 -20.52 2.25
N VAL A 152 11.26 -19.78 1.26
CA VAL A 152 10.98 -18.32 1.38
C VAL A 152 9.53 -18.04 1.06
N MET A 153 8.81 -17.51 2.05
CA MET A 153 7.40 -17.16 1.91
C MET A 153 7.29 -15.67 1.51
N ALA A 154 6.96 -15.45 0.24
CA ALA A 154 6.84 -14.13 -0.41
C ALA A 154 5.47 -13.94 -1.08
N CYS A 155 4.44 -14.62 -0.57
CA CYS A 155 3.11 -14.70 -1.18
C CYS A 155 2.36 -13.36 -1.20
N GLY A 156 2.84 -12.36 -0.45
CA GLY A 156 2.15 -11.08 -0.26
C GLY A 156 0.86 -11.24 0.55
N SER A 157 0.05 -10.19 0.55
CA SER A 157 -1.26 -10.13 1.21
C SER A 157 -2.40 -10.53 0.27
N ILE A 158 -3.63 -10.49 0.80
CA ILE A 158 -4.88 -10.71 0.05
C ILE A 158 -5.39 -9.44 -0.65
N ALA A 159 -4.67 -8.30 -0.58
CA ALA A 159 -5.03 -7.08 -1.30
C ALA A 159 -5.04 -7.29 -2.82
N GLN A 160 -6.11 -6.80 -3.50
CA GLN A 160 -6.27 -6.87 -4.96
C GLN A 160 -6.28 -8.30 -5.54
N VAL A 161 -6.53 -9.30 -4.73
CA VAL A 161 -6.65 -10.70 -5.17
C VAL A 161 -8.08 -10.98 -5.63
N ASN A 162 -8.24 -11.45 -6.86
CA ASN A 162 -9.53 -11.72 -7.51
C ASN A 162 -9.94 -13.20 -7.51
N PHE A 163 -9.35 -14.04 -6.65
CA PHE A 163 -9.66 -15.46 -6.54
C PHE A 163 -9.67 -15.89 -5.08
N ASP A 164 -10.34 -17.01 -4.79
CA ASP A 164 -10.50 -17.58 -3.44
C ASP A 164 -9.18 -18.17 -2.93
N TYR A 165 -8.17 -17.32 -2.73
CA TYR A 165 -6.88 -17.69 -2.19
C TYR A 165 -6.50 -16.75 -1.05
N ASN A 166 -6.25 -17.34 0.09
CA ASN A 166 -5.70 -16.64 1.25
C ASN A 166 -4.28 -17.16 1.51
N SER A 167 -3.28 -16.31 1.24
CA SER A 167 -1.86 -16.63 1.46
C SER A 167 -1.52 -16.99 2.91
N TYR A 168 -2.36 -16.60 3.85
CA TYR A 168 -2.15 -16.86 5.27
C TYR A 168 -2.63 -18.24 5.74
N ASP A 169 -3.47 -18.94 4.96
CA ASP A 169 -4.00 -20.24 5.39
C ASP A 169 -2.92 -21.31 5.51
N ILE A 170 -1.91 -21.28 4.63
CA ILE A 170 -0.77 -22.20 4.74
C ILE A 170 0.08 -21.89 5.97
N LEU A 171 0.24 -20.61 6.34
CA LEU A 171 0.99 -20.20 7.54
C LEU A 171 0.25 -20.61 8.82
N LYS A 172 -1.09 -20.49 8.85
CA LYS A 172 -1.90 -20.98 9.97
C LYS A 172 -1.75 -22.49 10.16
N LYS A 173 -1.73 -23.26 9.05
CA LYS A 173 -1.46 -24.71 9.09
C LYS A 173 -0.07 -25.04 9.62
N MET A 174 0.89 -24.14 9.43
CA MET A 174 2.26 -24.25 9.97
C MET A 174 2.36 -23.66 11.39
N ASN A 175 1.24 -23.35 12.05
CA ASN A 175 1.13 -22.78 13.40
C ASN A 175 1.79 -21.41 13.58
N TYR A 176 1.85 -20.56 12.56
CA TYR A 176 2.27 -19.18 12.69
C TYR A 176 1.12 -18.29 13.13
N HIS A 177 1.42 -17.32 13.99
CA HIS A 177 0.46 -16.32 14.44
C HIS A 177 0.26 -15.26 13.35
N ILE A 178 -1.00 -15.07 12.95
CA ILE A 178 -1.42 -14.07 11.95
C ILE A 178 -2.30 -13.05 12.64
N LYS A 179 -1.88 -11.79 12.67
CA LYS A 179 -2.67 -10.67 13.15
C LYS A 179 -3.87 -10.44 12.24
N ASP A 180 -4.93 -9.87 12.80
CA ASP A 180 -6.18 -9.58 12.10
C ASP A 180 -5.92 -8.74 10.84
N ILE A 181 -6.35 -9.27 9.69
CA ILE A 181 -6.05 -8.66 8.38
C ILE A 181 -7.21 -7.78 7.97
N LYS A 182 -6.91 -6.53 7.68
CA LYS A 182 -7.90 -5.52 7.26
C LYS A 182 -7.42 -4.79 6.00
N PRO A 183 -8.37 -4.32 5.15
CA PRO A 183 -8.01 -3.44 4.05
C PRO A 183 -7.30 -2.18 4.57
N SER A 184 -6.26 -1.74 3.87
CA SER A 184 -5.50 -0.52 4.16
C SER A 184 -5.17 0.21 2.87
N LEU A 185 -4.95 1.53 2.96
CA LEU A 185 -4.86 2.40 1.80
C LEU A 185 -6.06 2.22 0.85
N VAL A 186 -7.25 2.41 1.39
CA VAL A 186 -8.52 2.15 0.75
C VAL A 186 -9.50 3.30 1.02
N GLY A 187 -10.49 3.52 0.16
CA GLY A 187 -11.55 4.49 0.41
C GLY A 187 -12.53 4.04 1.49
N PHE A 188 -13.32 4.98 1.99
CA PHE A 188 -14.43 4.74 2.90
C PHE A 188 -15.76 4.70 2.18
N THR A 189 -16.64 3.78 2.58
CA THR A 189 -18.08 3.87 2.32
C THR A 189 -18.72 4.78 3.36
N THR A 190 -19.70 5.60 2.98
CA THR A 190 -20.34 6.59 3.85
C THR A 190 -21.80 6.25 4.13
N ILE A 191 -22.32 6.75 5.26
CA ILE A 191 -23.76 6.65 5.58
C ILE A 191 -24.54 7.61 4.68
N GLU A 192 -23.99 8.80 4.43
CA GLU A 192 -24.59 9.82 3.57
C GLU A 192 -24.59 9.38 2.11
N ASN A 193 -25.69 9.69 1.42
CA ASN A 193 -25.78 9.43 -0.02
C ASN A 193 -24.95 10.46 -0.79
N VAL A 194 -23.82 10.04 -1.31
CA VAL A 194 -22.87 10.86 -2.10
C VAL A 194 -22.94 10.60 -3.60
N LYS A 195 -23.90 9.81 -4.08
CA LYS A 195 -24.03 9.42 -5.50
C LYS A 195 -24.09 10.63 -6.45
N SER A 196 -24.70 11.74 -6.02
CA SER A 196 -24.74 12.97 -6.81
C SER A 196 -23.37 13.67 -6.96
N LEU A 197 -22.37 13.25 -6.17
CA LEU A 197 -20.99 13.73 -6.24
C LEU A 197 -20.06 12.73 -6.95
N SER A 198 -20.56 11.59 -7.39
CA SER A 198 -19.74 10.53 -7.99
C SER A 198 -18.90 11.05 -9.15
N GLY A 199 -17.60 10.72 -9.14
CA GLY A 199 -16.60 11.17 -10.10
C GLY A 199 -15.97 12.54 -9.79
N LEU A 200 -16.52 13.32 -8.85
CA LEU A 200 -15.91 14.57 -8.42
C LEU A 200 -14.57 14.33 -7.76
N ARG A 201 -13.57 15.11 -8.15
CA ARG A 201 -12.27 15.24 -7.48
C ARG A 201 -12.07 16.66 -7.03
N ILE A 202 -11.71 16.86 -5.77
CA ILE A 202 -11.53 18.19 -5.17
C ILE A 202 -10.47 18.11 -4.07
N LYS A 203 -9.68 19.18 -3.93
CA LYS A 203 -8.80 19.33 -2.77
C LYS A 203 -9.58 19.78 -1.56
N ALA A 204 -9.29 19.20 -0.42
CA ALA A 204 -9.88 19.54 0.86
C ALA A 204 -8.90 19.27 1.99
N ASN A 205 -9.11 19.91 3.14
CA ASN A 205 -8.57 19.40 4.37
C ASN A 205 -9.47 18.27 4.86
N VAL A 206 -8.87 17.14 5.26
CA VAL A 206 -9.56 15.90 5.66
C VAL A 206 -9.18 15.60 7.09
N SER A 207 -10.15 15.65 7.99
CA SER A 207 -9.93 15.36 9.42
C SER A 207 -10.69 14.09 9.78
N LEU A 208 -9.97 13.04 10.17
CA LEU A 208 -10.55 11.79 10.68
C LEU A 208 -10.82 11.90 12.17
N TYR A 209 -12.04 11.62 12.57
CA TYR A 209 -12.48 11.53 13.97
C TYR A 209 -12.88 10.12 14.32
N GLU A 210 -12.52 9.72 15.54
CA GLU A 210 -12.94 8.46 16.17
C GLU A 210 -13.49 8.77 17.59
N ASN A 211 -14.74 8.40 17.86
CA ASN A 211 -15.43 8.69 19.12
C ASN A 211 -15.30 10.20 19.48
N ASN A 212 -15.52 11.08 18.51
CA ASN A 212 -15.40 12.55 18.60
C ASN A 212 -13.98 13.07 18.96
N LYS A 213 -12.92 12.25 18.82
CA LYS A 213 -11.54 12.69 18.99
C LYS A 213 -10.85 12.73 17.64
N LEU A 214 -10.19 13.83 17.35
CA LEU A 214 -9.36 13.97 16.14
C LEU A 214 -8.23 12.93 16.19
N LYS A 215 -8.10 12.13 15.15
CA LYS A 215 -7.05 11.12 14.96
C LYS A 215 -5.96 11.62 14.03
N GLU A 216 -6.38 12.23 12.92
CA GLU A 216 -5.47 12.69 11.88
C GLU A 216 -6.12 13.85 11.14
N ASP A 217 -5.29 14.74 10.58
CA ASP A 217 -5.71 15.91 9.82
C ASP A 217 -4.72 16.14 8.68
N ASN A 218 -5.16 15.94 7.44
CA ASN A 218 -4.30 15.98 6.27
C ASN A 218 -4.97 16.74 5.11
N PHE A 219 -4.15 17.36 4.27
CA PHE A 219 -4.61 18.06 3.08
C PHE A 219 -4.32 17.26 1.81
N GLY A 220 -5.31 17.13 0.92
CA GLY A 220 -5.12 16.45 -0.34
C GLY A 220 -6.34 16.34 -1.23
N GLU A 221 -6.21 15.58 -2.32
CA GLU A 221 -7.31 15.31 -3.24
C GLU A 221 -8.24 14.23 -2.68
N VAL A 222 -9.51 14.60 -2.53
CA VAL A 222 -10.62 13.69 -2.24
C VAL A 222 -11.32 13.35 -3.55
N GLN A 223 -11.65 12.07 -3.74
CA GLN A 223 -12.43 11.58 -4.86
C GLN A 223 -13.74 10.99 -4.34
N PHE A 224 -14.88 11.52 -4.80
CA PHE A 224 -16.17 10.92 -4.53
C PHE A 224 -16.46 9.74 -5.45
N LYS A 225 -17.01 8.67 -4.88
CA LYS A 225 -17.51 7.47 -5.57
C LYS A 225 -19.03 7.38 -5.41
N ASP A 226 -19.64 6.32 -5.93
CA ASP A 226 -21.11 6.18 -5.90
C ASP A 226 -21.67 6.08 -4.47
N ASP A 227 -20.90 5.48 -3.56
CA ASP A 227 -21.32 5.14 -2.19
C ASP A 227 -20.30 5.53 -1.12
N GLY A 228 -19.34 6.42 -1.46
CA GLY A 228 -18.32 6.82 -0.51
C GLY A 228 -17.26 7.78 -1.06
N ILE A 229 -16.15 7.86 -0.36
CA ILE A 229 -15.03 8.75 -0.63
C ILE A 229 -13.71 7.99 -0.72
N SER A 230 -12.80 8.50 -1.52
CA SER A 230 -11.47 7.96 -1.77
C SER A 230 -10.51 9.12 -2.10
N GLY A 231 -9.36 8.85 -2.68
CA GLY A 231 -8.27 9.79 -2.90
C GLY A 231 -7.13 9.50 -1.95
N ILE A 232 -5.92 9.95 -2.29
CA ILE A 232 -4.71 9.58 -1.52
C ILE A 232 -4.86 9.92 -0.04
N VAL A 233 -5.32 11.12 0.27
CA VAL A 233 -5.49 11.59 1.66
C VAL A 233 -6.48 10.71 2.43
N VAL A 234 -7.63 10.38 1.84
CA VAL A 234 -8.65 9.50 2.46
C VAL A 234 -8.13 8.08 2.62
N MET A 235 -7.36 7.59 1.64
CA MET A 235 -6.76 6.25 1.73
C MET A 235 -5.72 6.17 2.85
N GLU A 236 -4.94 7.23 3.09
CA GLU A 236 -4.00 7.28 4.20
C GLU A 236 -4.71 7.26 5.56
N GLU A 237 -5.83 7.99 5.70
CA GLU A 237 -6.67 7.96 6.90
C GLU A 237 -7.19 6.54 7.22
N SER A 238 -7.46 5.73 6.18
CA SER A 238 -7.98 4.37 6.38
C SER A 238 -7.03 3.43 7.15
N ARG A 239 -5.73 3.75 7.20
CA ARG A 239 -4.75 3.02 8.02
C ARG A 239 -5.03 3.13 9.51
N LEU A 240 -5.62 4.25 9.93
CA LEU A 240 -5.92 4.55 11.33
C LEU A 240 -7.35 4.15 11.72
N TYR A 241 -8.19 3.83 10.74
CA TYR A 241 -9.60 3.52 10.96
C TYR A 241 -9.79 2.27 11.81
N ASN A 242 -10.68 2.38 12.80
CA ASN A 242 -11.10 1.27 13.67
C ASN A 242 -12.60 0.99 13.45
N ASP A 243 -12.90 -0.18 12.91
CA ASP A 243 -14.26 -0.64 12.62
C ASP A 243 -15.16 -0.88 13.86
N LYS A 244 -14.57 -0.82 15.06
CA LYS A 244 -15.29 -0.96 16.35
C LYS A 244 -15.67 0.38 16.96
N SER A 245 -15.33 1.49 16.32
CA SER A 245 -15.53 2.85 16.83
C SER A 245 -16.48 3.65 15.94
N ASP A 246 -17.20 4.60 16.54
CA ASP A 246 -17.93 5.61 15.77
C ASP A 246 -16.92 6.55 15.11
N SER A 247 -16.86 6.50 13.79
CA SER A 247 -15.87 7.23 13.00
C SER A 247 -16.53 8.06 11.92
N TYR A 248 -16.00 9.26 11.71
CA TYR A 248 -16.41 10.15 10.63
C TYR A 248 -15.23 10.99 10.12
N VAL A 249 -15.37 11.51 8.91
CA VAL A 249 -14.46 12.52 8.37
C VAL A 249 -15.18 13.86 8.26
N LEU A 250 -14.45 14.94 8.54
CA LEU A 250 -14.84 16.31 8.17
C LEU A 250 -14.01 16.74 6.97
N LEU A 251 -14.68 17.27 5.94
CA LEU A 251 -14.03 17.83 4.77
C LEU A 251 -14.19 19.35 4.81
N ASP A 252 -13.07 20.09 4.79
CA ASP A 252 -13.03 21.52 4.61
C ASP A 252 -12.69 21.84 3.16
N PHE A 253 -13.68 22.30 2.39
CA PHE A 253 -13.54 22.65 0.98
C PHE A 253 -13.08 24.10 0.75
N ALA A 254 -13.01 24.90 1.82
CA ALA A 254 -12.58 26.29 1.79
C ALA A 254 -11.40 26.54 2.74
N TYR A 255 -10.41 25.66 2.69
CA TYR A 255 -9.26 25.61 3.60
C TYR A 255 -8.41 26.91 3.61
N ASP A 256 -8.50 27.73 2.55
CA ASP A 256 -7.80 29.02 2.44
C ASP A 256 -8.51 30.16 3.18
N TYR A 257 -9.71 29.94 3.71
CA TYR A 257 -10.53 30.94 4.39
C TYR A 257 -10.85 30.51 5.81
N SER A 258 -10.88 31.47 6.74
CA SER A 258 -11.56 31.29 8.01
C SER A 258 -13.07 31.21 7.82
N LEU A 259 -13.80 30.71 8.83
CA LEU A 259 -15.27 30.64 8.75
C LEU A 259 -15.91 32.03 8.56
N GLU A 260 -15.38 33.05 9.25
CA GLU A 260 -15.92 34.41 9.19
C GLU A 260 -15.66 35.06 7.81
N GLU A 261 -14.44 34.91 7.26
CA GLU A 261 -14.13 35.39 5.91
C GLU A 261 -15.03 34.70 4.85
N LEU A 262 -15.29 33.39 5.02
CA LEU A 262 -16.17 32.65 4.12
C LEU A 262 -17.62 33.12 4.20
N LYS A 263 -18.13 33.39 5.41
CA LYS A 263 -19.49 33.99 5.59
C LYS A 263 -19.62 35.35 4.89
N GLU A 264 -18.62 36.21 5.09
CA GLU A 264 -18.61 37.53 4.42
C GLU A 264 -18.56 37.38 2.91
N LEU A 265 -17.73 36.51 2.40
CA LEU A 265 -17.59 36.21 0.98
C LEU A 265 -18.92 35.70 0.38
N ILE A 266 -19.55 34.72 1.00
CA ILE A 266 -20.83 34.15 0.56
C ILE A 266 -21.91 35.21 0.56
N LYS A 267 -22.02 36.02 1.63
CA LYS A 267 -22.98 37.12 1.74
C LYS A 267 -22.78 38.15 0.62
N LYS A 268 -21.54 38.60 0.40
CA LYS A 268 -21.18 39.54 -0.67
C LYS A 268 -21.62 39.06 -2.05
N TYR A 269 -21.34 37.80 -2.40
CA TYR A 269 -21.71 37.23 -3.70
C TYR A 269 -23.21 36.96 -3.80
N TYR A 270 -23.87 36.55 -2.71
CA TYR A 270 -25.32 36.39 -2.68
C TYR A 270 -26.04 37.73 -2.88
N ASP A 271 -25.58 38.80 -2.26
CA ASP A 271 -26.14 40.15 -2.46
C ASP A 271 -26.02 40.63 -3.90
N LYS A 272 -24.94 40.23 -4.58
CA LYS A 272 -24.71 40.53 -6.00
C LYS A 272 -25.59 39.71 -6.93
N PHE A 273 -25.68 38.41 -6.71
CA PHE A 273 -26.34 37.50 -7.66
C PHE A 273 -27.80 37.23 -7.34
N LYS A 274 -28.21 37.39 -6.08
CA LYS A 274 -29.53 36.98 -5.54
C LYS A 274 -29.92 35.55 -5.94
N ASP A 275 -28.91 34.67 -6.13
CA ASP A 275 -29.02 33.31 -6.59
C ASP A 275 -27.93 32.48 -5.88
N LEU A 276 -28.34 31.51 -5.07
CA LEU A 276 -27.44 30.72 -4.24
C LEU A 276 -26.54 29.78 -5.08
N ASN A 277 -27.10 29.24 -6.17
CA ASN A 277 -26.29 28.39 -7.07
C ASN A 277 -25.17 29.22 -7.74
N LYS A 278 -25.49 30.41 -8.24
CA LYS A 278 -24.49 31.33 -8.84
C LYS A 278 -23.45 31.75 -7.80
N THR A 279 -23.88 32.00 -6.56
CA THR A 279 -23.02 32.38 -5.46
C THR A 279 -21.98 31.29 -5.18
N LEU A 280 -22.39 30.04 -4.98
CA LEU A 280 -21.49 28.97 -4.65
C LEU A 280 -20.68 28.45 -5.86
N ASN A 281 -21.25 28.49 -7.08
CA ASN A 281 -20.52 28.15 -8.29
C ASN A 281 -19.36 29.12 -8.61
N ALA A 282 -19.27 30.23 -7.93
CA ALA A 282 -18.14 31.17 -8.07
C ALA A 282 -16.82 30.57 -7.52
N PHE A 283 -16.88 29.57 -6.63
CA PHE A 283 -15.70 28.96 -5.99
C PHE A 283 -15.80 27.47 -5.72
N LEU A 284 -16.97 26.83 -5.87
CA LEU A 284 -17.14 25.39 -5.73
C LEU A 284 -17.60 24.75 -7.06
N PRO A 285 -17.20 23.51 -7.33
CA PRO A 285 -17.77 22.74 -8.42
C PRO A 285 -19.29 22.62 -8.29
N LYS A 286 -20.01 22.76 -9.42
CA LYS A 286 -21.47 22.79 -9.46
C LYS A 286 -22.15 21.64 -8.70
N MET A 287 -21.62 20.42 -8.83
CA MET A 287 -22.16 19.24 -8.13
C MET A 287 -22.07 19.40 -6.61
N LEU A 288 -20.93 19.89 -6.11
CA LEU A 288 -20.70 20.10 -4.69
C LEU A 288 -21.56 21.27 -4.17
N ALA A 289 -21.64 22.38 -4.90
CA ALA A 289 -22.50 23.50 -4.56
C ALA A 289 -23.97 23.07 -4.39
N GLN A 290 -24.50 22.30 -5.34
CA GLN A 290 -25.86 21.76 -5.27
C GLN A 290 -26.07 20.78 -4.11
N TYR A 291 -25.06 19.98 -3.77
CA TYR A 291 -25.10 19.07 -2.64
C TYR A 291 -25.19 19.84 -1.32
N ILE A 292 -24.33 20.86 -1.14
CA ILE A 292 -24.29 21.70 0.07
C ILE A 292 -25.55 22.54 0.24
N ILE A 293 -26.09 23.10 -0.84
CA ILE A 293 -27.33 23.87 -0.81
C ILE A 293 -28.51 23.07 -0.24
N LYS A 294 -28.58 21.79 -0.53
CA LYS A 294 -29.63 20.90 -0.01
C LYS A 294 -29.52 20.63 1.50
N MET A 295 -28.33 20.82 2.07
CA MET A 295 -28.06 20.57 3.48
C MET A 295 -28.24 21.84 4.32
N GLY A 296 -27.89 23.01 3.77
CA GLY A 296 -27.90 24.28 4.50
C GLY A 296 -29.27 24.95 4.55
N LYS A 297 -29.58 25.58 5.67
CA LYS A 297 -30.87 26.29 5.94
C LYS A 297 -30.76 27.78 5.64
N ASN A 298 -29.59 28.37 5.76
CA ASN A 298 -29.29 29.77 5.56
C ASN A 298 -27.83 29.96 5.12
N LEU A 299 -27.39 31.19 4.84
CA LEU A 299 -26.02 31.45 4.34
C LEU A 299 -24.93 31.09 5.36
N ASP A 300 -25.15 31.32 6.63
CA ASP A 300 -24.19 31.02 7.70
C ASP A 300 -24.02 29.50 7.88
N ASP A 301 -25.14 28.77 7.82
CA ASP A 301 -25.16 27.31 7.87
C ASP A 301 -24.43 26.68 6.66
N ILE A 302 -24.65 27.26 5.46
CA ILE A 302 -23.92 26.88 4.24
C ILE A 302 -22.40 27.10 4.40
N ALA A 303 -21.99 28.24 4.93
CA ALA A 303 -20.58 28.51 5.18
C ALA A 303 -19.97 27.50 6.16
N TYR A 304 -20.73 27.20 7.24
CA TYR A 304 -20.31 26.20 8.21
C TYR A 304 -20.17 24.79 7.58
N ILE A 305 -21.13 24.37 6.76
CA ILE A 305 -21.10 23.08 6.07
C ILE A 305 -19.92 22.99 5.09
N ILE A 306 -19.60 24.05 4.37
CA ILE A 306 -18.43 24.09 3.45
C ILE A 306 -17.13 23.83 4.23
N LYS A 307 -17.01 24.38 5.44
CA LYS A 307 -15.85 24.19 6.32
C LYS A 307 -15.85 22.86 7.07
N ASN A 308 -17.03 22.26 7.31
CA ASN A 308 -17.19 21.10 8.19
C ASN A 308 -18.16 20.08 7.56
N CYS A 309 -17.95 19.74 6.29
CA CYS A 309 -18.80 18.77 5.62
C CYS A 309 -18.55 17.37 6.17
N ARG A 310 -19.48 16.88 7.00
CA ARG A 310 -19.36 15.61 7.71
C ARG A 310 -19.85 14.44 6.88
N PHE A 311 -19.02 13.36 6.86
CA PHE A 311 -19.38 12.07 6.31
C PHE A 311 -19.11 10.99 7.36
N ASN A 312 -20.18 10.33 7.83
CA ASN A 312 -20.07 9.23 8.77
C ASN A 312 -19.61 7.98 8.04
N ILE A 313 -18.55 7.34 8.55
CA ILE A 313 -17.96 6.16 7.95
C ILE A 313 -18.83 4.94 8.26
N LYS A 314 -19.32 4.26 7.22
CA LYS A 314 -19.99 2.97 7.32
C LYS A 314 -19.00 1.82 7.38
N GLY A 315 -17.85 1.96 6.73
CA GLY A 315 -16.78 0.97 6.65
C GLY A 315 -15.77 1.36 5.57
N THR A 316 -14.82 0.47 5.31
CA THR A 316 -13.90 0.59 4.17
C THR A 316 -14.47 -0.15 2.96
N TYR A 317 -13.97 0.16 1.76
CA TYR A 317 -14.13 -0.77 0.65
C TYR A 317 -13.39 -2.09 0.94
N ASP A 318 -13.69 -3.12 0.15
CA ASP A 318 -13.19 -4.48 0.35
C ASP A 318 -11.71 -4.66 -0.08
N PHE A 319 -11.17 -5.86 0.14
CA PHE A 319 -9.80 -6.22 -0.23
C PHE A 319 -9.47 -6.09 -1.72
N LYS A 320 -10.47 -6.16 -2.61
CA LYS A 320 -10.27 -5.96 -4.06
C LYS A 320 -9.93 -4.52 -4.40
N ASN A 321 -10.36 -3.59 -3.56
CA ASN A 321 -10.21 -2.15 -3.74
C ASN A 321 -9.05 -1.53 -2.94
N CYS A 322 -8.47 -2.25 -1.98
CA CYS A 322 -7.37 -1.72 -1.17
C CYS A 322 -6.02 -1.84 -1.91
N GLN A 323 -5.10 -0.92 -1.61
CA GLN A 323 -3.75 -1.00 -2.17
C GLN A 323 -2.89 -2.02 -1.43
N VAL A 324 -3.04 -2.09 -0.10
CA VAL A 324 -2.32 -3.00 0.80
C VAL A 324 -3.26 -3.50 1.89
N CYS A 325 -2.80 -4.48 2.68
CA CYS A 325 -3.45 -4.87 3.92
C CYS A 325 -2.64 -4.38 5.12
N ARG A 326 -3.30 -4.08 6.22
CA ARG A 326 -2.68 -4.05 7.56
C ARG A 326 -2.94 -5.39 8.25
N GLY A 327 -2.11 -5.74 9.24
CA GLY A 327 -2.05 -7.10 9.79
C GLY A 327 -1.25 -8.01 8.88
N GLY A 328 -1.20 -9.29 9.20
CA GLY A 328 -0.38 -10.28 8.50
C GLY A 328 0.40 -11.14 9.48
N LEU A 329 1.48 -11.78 9.01
CA LEU A 329 2.36 -12.56 9.88
C LEU A 329 2.97 -11.65 10.96
N ASP A 330 2.75 -12.02 12.23
CA ASP A 330 3.27 -11.27 13.36
C ASP A 330 4.80 -11.21 13.32
N LEU A 331 5.37 -10.01 13.47
CA LEU A 331 6.82 -9.81 13.50
C LEU A 331 7.50 -10.54 14.67
N ALA A 332 6.76 -10.88 15.72
CA ALA A 332 7.24 -11.72 16.83
C ALA A 332 7.57 -13.17 16.41
N GLU A 333 7.16 -13.60 15.23
CA GLU A 333 7.45 -14.95 14.71
C GLU A 333 8.79 -15.04 13.97
N ILE A 334 9.47 -13.90 13.74
CA ILE A 334 10.68 -13.81 12.91
C ILE A 334 11.80 -13.05 13.62
N ASP A 335 13.03 -13.34 13.23
CA ASP A 335 14.20 -12.51 13.55
C ASP A 335 14.33 -11.38 12.51
N LEU A 336 14.11 -10.14 12.90
CA LEU A 336 14.20 -8.96 12.01
C LEU A 336 15.60 -8.71 11.44
N ASN A 337 16.67 -9.30 12.01
CA ASN A 337 18.01 -9.20 11.43
C ASN A 337 18.19 -10.07 10.19
N THR A 338 17.42 -11.14 10.06
CA THR A 338 17.57 -12.14 9.01
C THR A 338 16.30 -12.41 8.23
N PHE A 339 15.15 -12.03 8.79
CA PHE A 339 13.79 -12.40 8.36
C PHE A 339 13.55 -13.94 8.37
N ALA A 340 14.41 -14.67 9.06
CA ALA A 340 14.21 -16.10 9.31
C ALA A 340 13.15 -16.34 10.39
N SER A 341 12.44 -17.44 10.27
CA SER A 341 11.51 -17.91 11.30
C SER A 341 12.24 -18.24 12.59
N LEU A 342 11.67 -17.86 13.73
CA LEU A 342 12.16 -18.29 15.05
C LEU A 342 11.89 -19.78 15.31
N LYS A 343 10.92 -20.39 14.59
CA LYS A 343 10.57 -21.82 14.71
C LYS A 343 11.44 -22.75 13.84
N ASN A 344 11.87 -22.24 12.67
CA ASN A 344 12.74 -23.02 11.76
C ASN A 344 13.62 -22.05 10.96
N LYS A 345 14.91 -22.05 11.20
CA LYS A 345 15.90 -21.14 10.60
C LYS A 345 16.05 -21.28 9.08
N ASN A 346 15.52 -22.34 8.48
CA ASN A 346 15.51 -22.53 7.03
C ASN A 346 14.26 -21.97 6.34
N ILE A 347 13.35 -21.33 7.10
CA ILE A 347 12.17 -20.63 6.58
C ILE A 347 12.38 -19.13 6.74
N TYR A 348 12.10 -18.38 5.68
CA TYR A 348 12.17 -16.91 5.65
C TYR A 348 10.84 -16.33 5.23
N PHE A 349 10.52 -15.13 5.75
CA PHE A 349 9.29 -14.40 5.42
C PHE A 349 9.64 -13.00 4.97
N MET A 350 8.94 -12.46 3.95
CA MET A 350 9.25 -11.13 3.45
C MET A 350 8.07 -10.46 2.73
N GLY A 351 8.20 -9.14 2.56
CA GLY A 351 7.24 -8.31 1.85
C GLY A 351 5.91 -8.18 2.59
N GLU A 352 4.86 -7.93 1.85
CA GLU A 352 3.51 -7.63 2.34
C GLU A 352 2.79 -8.83 3.03
N LEU A 353 3.45 -9.97 3.14
CA LEU A 353 3.00 -11.11 3.96
C LEU A 353 3.11 -10.80 5.45
N LEU A 354 4.08 -9.98 5.83
CA LEU A 354 4.34 -9.53 7.19
C LEU A 354 3.34 -8.45 7.63
N ASP A 355 3.10 -8.32 8.94
CA ASP A 355 2.33 -7.21 9.52
C ASP A 355 3.09 -5.89 9.40
N VAL A 356 3.36 -5.47 8.16
CA VAL A 356 4.01 -4.20 7.84
C VAL A 356 3.25 -3.52 6.72
N ASP A 357 2.68 -2.35 7.03
CA ASP A 357 2.08 -1.47 6.04
C ASP A 357 2.61 -0.03 6.17
N GLY A 358 2.85 0.59 5.03
CA GLY A 358 3.34 1.97 4.90
C GLY A 358 2.30 2.87 4.23
N THR A 359 2.50 4.19 4.36
CA THR A 359 1.70 5.22 3.66
C THR A 359 1.80 5.08 2.13
N CYS A 360 0.96 5.82 1.40
CA CYS A 360 1.11 5.98 -0.04
C CYS A 360 2.46 6.61 -0.40
N GLY A 361 3.02 6.26 -1.55
CA GLY A 361 4.23 6.96 -2.03
C GLY A 361 5.45 6.10 -2.29
N GLY A 362 5.31 4.77 -2.43
CA GLY A 362 6.42 3.85 -2.74
C GLY A 362 7.00 3.13 -1.54
N PHE A 363 6.54 3.42 -0.33
CA PHE A 363 7.06 2.84 0.91
C PHE A 363 6.81 1.33 1.01
N ASN A 364 5.64 0.84 0.63
CA ASN A 364 5.30 -0.59 0.65
C ASN A 364 6.18 -1.40 -0.31
N LEU A 365 6.43 -0.90 -1.52
CA LEU A 365 7.38 -1.53 -2.44
C LEU A 365 8.81 -1.45 -1.92
N HIS A 366 9.22 -0.32 -1.33
CA HIS A 366 10.55 -0.21 -0.73
C HIS A 366 10.75 -1.25 0.38
N PHE A 367 9.78 -1.45 1.26
CA PHE A 367 9.86 -2.51 2.28
C PHE A 367 9.95 -3.90 1.65
N ALA A 368 9.23 -4.16 0.56
CA ALA A 368 9.34 -5.42 -0.17
C ALA A 368 10.77 -5.66 -0.69
N TRP A 369 11.42 -4.61 -1.23
CA TRP A 369 12.82 -4.66 -1.68
C TRP A 369 13.79 -4.84 -0.49
N ALA A 370 13.60 -4.09 0.60
CA ALA A 370 14.45 -4.13 1.79
C ALA A 370 14.42 -5.50 2.46
N SER A 371 13.23 -6.08 2.63
CA SER A 371 13.10 -7.42 3.21
C SER A 371 13.76 -8.50 2.34
N ALA A 372 13.62 -8.40 1.01
CA ALA A 372 14.30 -9.29 0.08
C ALA A 372 15.82 -9.16 0.15
N TYR A 373 16.34 -7.93 0.24
CA TYR A 373 17.76 -7.68 0.39
C TYR A 373 18.31 -8.34 1.66
N ILE A 374 17.64 -8.16 2.81
CA ILE A 374 18.08 -8.75 4.09
C ILE A 374 18.06 -10.27 4.04
N VAL A 375 17.02 -10.88 3.45
CA VAL A 375 16.97 -12.33 3.25
C VAL A 375 18.10 -12.80 2.34
N SER A 376 18.42 -12.04 1.27
CA SER A 376 19.53 -12.37 0.39
C SER A 376 20.88 -12.34 1.11
N GLU A 377 21.14 -11.33 1.94
CA GLU A 377 22.36 -11.27 2.77
C GLU A 377 22.47 -12.48 3.72
N SER A 378 21.32 -12.88 4.31
CA SER A 378 21.26 -14.01 5.24
C SER A 378 21.58 -15.35 4.54
N LEU A 379 20.93 -15.60 3.41
CA LEU A 379 21.16 -16.83 2.62
C LEU A 379 22.57 -16.87 2.00
N ASN A 380 23.03 -15.74 1.41
CA ASN A 380 24.33 -15.66 0.75
C ASN A 380 25.53 -15.86 1.70
N LYS A 381 25.33 -15.74 3.03
CA LYS A 381 26.35 -16.06 4.04
C LYS A 381 26.45 -17.57 4.34
N LEU A 382 25.49 -18.38 3.87
CA LEU A 382 25.44 -19.82 4.15
C LEU A 382 26.22 -20.66 3.11
N ILE A 383 26.75 -19.97 2.08
CA ILE A 383 27.55 -20.56 0.99
C ILE A 383 28.84 -19.80 0.74
#